data_655061c7082e861b6df9da08e69e363d
#
_entry.id   655061c7082e861b6df9da08e69e363d
#
_cell.length_a   1.000
_cell.length_b   1.000
_cell.length_c   1.000
_cell.angle_alpha   90.00
_cell.angle_beta   90.00
_cell.angle_gamma   90.00
#
_symmetry.space_group_name_H-M   'P 1'
#
loop_
_entity.id
_entity.type
_entity.pdbx_description
1 polymer ?
#
loop_
_entity_poly.entity_id
_entity_poly.type
_entity_poly.pdbx_seq_one_letter_code
_entity_poly.pdbx_strand_id
1 'polypeptide(L)'
;MLFILLFAACSQKQDTITPPWANPAETADTTEFDLSAIQQAGELIGLTLSGPDTYYMYRGRPLGTQYLLGERFAKEIGVRLRIEVCRDSNELFARLAAGDGDVALLPIDTTSHATPGWTVGDGKPLLAEAIEAWYQPSLLEDVRLEEKQMFAQPLVRRRVYAPMLARGVISHYDSYFRSCAKSIGWDWRLLAAQCYQESTFDPQALSWAGAKGLMQIMPGTADHLGLSREDLTNPQKSIAAAVQYIKELDGELGDVHDHYERQNLVLASYNGGLQHVRDAMRLAERDGHNPHVWEQVKPYVLRLSQPRYYRDTLVHAGYMRGQETVEYVDHIRQRYMKYRKSAR
;
A
#
# COMPACT_ATOMS: atom_id res chain seq x y z
N MET A 1 -99.87 -6.87 17.12
CA MET A 1 -99.09 -5.71 17.61
C MET A 1 -97.61 -6.17 17.80
N LEU A 2 -96.74 -5.81 16.87
CA LEU A 2 -95.35 -6.22 16.86
C LEU A 2 -94.47 -4.99 17.17
N PHE A 3 -93.83 -5.01 18.31
CA PHE A 3 -92.88 -3.94 18.69
C PHE A 3 -91.50 -4.24 18.10
N ILE A 4 -91.05 -3.39 17.21
CA ILE A 4 -89.68 -3.40 16.68
C ILE A 4 -88.88 -2.48 17.56
N LEU A 5 -87.91 -3.04 18.30
CA LEU A 5 -86.85 -2.31 19.04
C LEU A 5 -85.63 -2.03 18.11
N LEU A 6 -85.47 -0.75 17.82
CA LEU A 6 -84.29 -0.24 17.15
C LEU A 6 -83.12 -0.08 18.15
N PHE A 7 -82.10 -0.88 18.03
CA PHE A 7 -80.81 -0.63 18.74
C PHE A 7 -79.94 0.33 17.93
N ALA A 8 -79.76 1.53 18.46
CA ALA A 8 -78.76 2.46 17.94
C ALA A 8 -77.39 2.08 18.53
N ALA A 9 -76.46 1.63 17.67
CA ALA A 9 -75.06 1.39 18.02
C ALA A 9 -74.32 2.72 18.00
N CYS A 10 -73.97 3.25 19.17
CA CYS A 10 -72.96 4.31 19.31
C CYS A 10 -71.56 3.74 19.09
N SER A 11 -70.94 4.11 17.99
CA SER A 11 -69.51 3.88 17.75
C SER A 11 -68.71 4.89 18.59
N GLN A 12 -68.11 4.46 19.68
CA GLN A 12 -67.11 5.22 20.39
C GLN A 12 -65.78 5.19 19.60
N LYS A 13 -65.34 6.35 19.10
CA LYS A 13 -63.97 6.54 18.68
C LYS A 13 -63.06 6.41 19.90
N GLN A 14 -62.24 5.39 19.94
CA GLN A 14 -61.08 5.34 20.84
C GLN A 14 -60.09 6.38 20.40
N ASP A 15 -59.96 7.46 21.12
CA ASP A 15 -58.83 8.37 21.02
C ASP A 15 -57.58 7.62 21.54
N THR A 16 -56.73 7.21 20.64
CA THR A 16 -55.39 6.72 20.98
C THR A 16 -54.57 7.88 21.49
N ILE A 17 -54.33 7.90 22.78
CA ILE A 17 -53.44 8.86 23.45
C ILE A 17 -52.01 8.51 22.94
N THR A 18 -51.50 9.32 22.02
CA THR A 18 -50.10 9.28 21.63
C THR A 18 -49.23 9.82 22.78
N PRO A 19 -48.24 9.09 23.24
CA PRO A 19 -47.35 9.58 24.35
C PRO A 19 -46.62 10.85 23.88
N PRO A 20 -46.32 11.79 24.81
CA PRO A 20 -45.69 13.09 24.49
C PRO A 20 -44.28 13.01 23.86
N TRP A 21 -43.70 11.82 23.80
CA TRP A 21 -42.39 11.58 23.14
C TRP A 21 -42.52 10.89 21.74
N ALA A 22 -43.69 10.54 21.31
CA ALA A 22 -43.93 10.08 19.96
C ALA A 22 -44.00 11.31 19.06
N ASN A 23 -42.92 11.71 18.48
CA ASN A 23 -42.95 12.65 17.38
C ASN A 23 -43.90 12.11 16.31
N PRO A 24 -44.80 12.95 15.75
CA PRO A 24 -45.53 12.58 14.59
C PRO A 24 -44.52 12.26 13.51
N ALA A 25 -44.55 10.98 13.05
CA ALA A 25 -43.79 10.47 11.94
C ALA A 25 -42.94 11.56 11.24
N GLU A 26 -41.72 11.78 11.68
CA GLU A 26 -40.66 11.96 10.72
C GLU A 26 -40.85 10.72 9.83
N THR A 27 -41.44 10.87 8.67
CA THR A 27 -41.09 10.08 7.53
C THR A 27 -39.57 10.13 7.57
N ALA A 28 -38.93 9.05 8.00
CA ALA A 28 -37.51 8.87 7.80
C ALA A 28 -37.36 9.10 6.30
N ASP A 29 -36.98 10.33 5.98
CA ASP A 29 -36.31 10.64 4.75
C ASP A 29 -35.06 9.76 4.90
N THR A 30 -35.15 8.54 4.39
CA THR A 30 -33.97 7.74 4.09
C THR A 30 -33.28 8.54 3.01
N THR A 31 -32.62 9.64 3.40
CA THR A 31 -31.58 10.23 2.61
C THR A 31 -30.57 9.12 2.50
N GLU A 32 -30.74 8.35 1.41
CA GLU A 32 -29.80 7.33 1.00
C GLU A 32 -28.43 7.97 1.12
N PHE A 33 -27.51 7.26 1.74
CA PHE A 33 -26.15 7.76 1.93
C PHE A 33 -25.49 7.83 0.55
N ASP A 34 -25.74 8.94 -0.16
CA ASP A 34 -25.29 9.21 -1.52
C ASP A 34 -24.28 10.38 -1.55
N LEU A 35 -23.96 10.92 -2.69
CA LEU A 35 -22.89 11.88 -2.96
C LEU A 35 -22.79 13.00 -1.90
N SER A 36 -23.91 13.63 -1.51
CA SER A 36 -23.90 14.71 -0.52
C SER A 36 -23.46 14.23 0.87
N ALA A 37 -23.87 13.04 1.27
CA ALA A 37 -23.47 12.44 2.54
C ALA A 37 -22.01 12.02 2.52
N ILE A 38 -21.49 11.48 1.39
CA ILE A 38 -20.08 11.18 1.17
C ILE A 38 -19.24 12.44 1.29
N GLN A 39 -19.68 13.55 0.66
CA GLN A 39 -18.99 14.84 0.75
C GLN A 39 -18.99 15.39 2.18
N GLN A 40 -20.08 15.27 2.93
CA GLN A 40 -20.16 15.68 4.33
C GLN A 40 -19.26 14.81 5.24
N ALA A 41 -19.18 13.49 4.96
CA ALA A 41 -18.30 12.59 5.67
C ALA A 41 -16.81 12.87 5.36
N GLY A 42 -16.52 13.53 4.23
CA GLY A 42 -15.17 13.86 3.77
C GLY A 42 -14.37 12.66 3.27
N GLU A 43 -15.03 11.53 3.00
CA GLU A 43 -14.37 10.28 2.63
C GLU A 43 -15.21 9.48 1.64
N LEU A 44 -14.56 8.99 0.56
CA LEU A 44 -15.10 8.03 -0.40
C LEU A 44 -14.46 6.66 -0.14
N ILE A 45 -15.26 5.63 0.10
CA ILE A 45 -14.78 4.28 0.38
C ILE A 45 -14.75 3.48 -0.92
N GLY A 46 -13.54 3.24 -1.43
CA GLY A 46 -13.29 2.43 -2.63
C GLY A 46 -12.95 0.99 -2.28
N LEU A 47 -13.77 0.03 -2.72
CA LEU A 47 -13.46 -1.39 -2.65
C LEU A 47 -12.66 -1.79 -3.88
N THR A 48 -11.60 -2.59 -3.72
CA THR A 48 -10.74 -2.99 -4.82
C THR A 48 -10.11 -4.36 -4.59
N LEU A 49 -9.42 -4.88 -5.61
CA LEU A 49 -8.60 -6.08 -5.53
C LEU A 49 -7.12 -5.71 -5.65
N SER A 50 -6.26 -6.54 -5.05
CA SER A 50 -4.82 -6.39 -5.29
C SER A 50 -4.47 -6.76 -6.74
N GLY A 51 -3.68 -5.91 -7.40
CA GLY A 51 -3.23 -6.13 -8.78
C GLY A 51 -2.56 -4.91 -9.38
N PRO A 52 -1.79 -5.09 -10.49
CA PRO A 52 -1.01 -4.02 -11.10
C PRO A 52 -1.87 -2.88 -11.65
N ASP A 53 -3.07 -3.19 -12.17
CA ASP A 53 -3.99 -2.19 -12.73
C ASP A 53 -4.98 -1.67 -11.68
N THR A 54 -5.21 -2.40 -10.60
CA THR A 54 -6.22 -2.06 -9.59
C THR A 54 -5.60 -1.31 -8.41
N TYR A 55 -4.91 -2.04 -7.52
CA TYR A 55 -4.26 -1.48 -6.34
C TYR A 55 -3.08 -2.32 -5.90
N TYR A 56 -1.97 -1.69 -5.56
CA TYR A 56 -0.83 -2.33 -4.91
C TYR A 56 0.02 -1.31 -4.14
N MET A 57 0.76 -1.80 -3.16
CA MET A 57 1.73 -0.97 -2.44
C MET A 57 3.11 -1.06 -3.10
N TYR A 58 3.69 0.08 -3.42
CA TYR A 58 5.06 0.18 -3.91
C TYR A 58 5.89 1.06 -2.98
N ARG A 59 6.81 0.45 -2.24
CA ARG A 59 7.67 1.16 -1.26
C ARG A 59 6.88 2.08 -0.33
N GLY A 60 5.76 1.59 0.20
CA GLY A 60 4.88 2.36 1.10
C GLY A 60 4.02 3.44 0.43
N ARG A 61 3.99 3.51 -0.91
CA ARG A 61 3.09 4.35 -1.68
C ARG A 61 2.05 3.50 -2.41
N PRO A 62 0.77 3.81 -2.28
CA PRO A 62 -0.28 3.12 -3.03
C PRO A 62 -0.21 3.52 -4.52
N LEU A 63 -0.40 2.55 -5.39
CA LEU A 63 -0.39 2.67 -6.85
C LEU A 63 -1.42 1.73 -7.47
N GLY A 64 -1.55 1.80 -8.77
CA GLY A 64 -2.48 1.08 -9.62
C GLY A 64 -3.36 2.04 -10.39
N THR A 65 -3.58 1.77 -11.66
CA THR A 65 -4.33 2.66 -12.56
C THR A 65 -5.71 3.04 -11.99
N GLN A 66 -6.46 2.06 -11.46
CA GLN A 66 -7.79 2.31 -10.91
C GLN A 66 -7.74 3.08 -9.59
N TYR A 67 -6.74 2.81 -8.76
CA TYR A 67 -6.50 3.57 -7.55
C TYR A 67 -6.21 5.05 -7.85
N LEU A 68 -5.27 5.33 -8.76
CA LEU A 68 -4.89 6.69 -9.13
C LEU A 68 -6.06 7.45 -9.77
N LEU A 69 -6.88 6.75 -10.57
CA LEU A 69 -8.11 7.32 -11.12
C LEU A 69 -9.12 7.65 -10.01
N GLY A 70 -9.29 6.75 -9.03
CA GLY A 70 -10.13 6.97 -7.85
C GLY A 70 -9.67 8.14 -6.98
N GLU A 71 -8.34 8.32 -6.80
CA GLU A 71 -7.80 9.49 -6.10
C GLU A 71 -8.16 10.81 -6.82
N ARG A 72 -8.08 10.83 -8.16
CA ARG A 72 -8.46 12.00 -8.94
C ARG A 72 -9.94 12.31 -8.80
N PHE A 73 -10.80 11.29 -8.85
CA PHE A 73 -12.24 11.47 -8.66
C PHE A 73 -12.58 11.94 -7.25
N ALA A 74 -12.02 11.31 -6.21
CA ALA A 74 -12.24 11.74 -4.83
C ALA A 74 -11.82 13.20 -4.60
N LYS A 75 -10.71 13.62 -5.20
CA LYS A 75 -10.26 15.03 -5.18
C LYS A 75 -11.24 15.94 -5.91
N GLU A 76 -11.80 15.52 -7.04
CA GLU A 76 -12.81 16.29 -7.80
C GLU A 76 -14.04 16.58 -6.96
N ILE A 77 -14.55 15.58 -6.24
CA ILE A 77 -15.71 15.75 -5.36
C ILE A 77 -15.37 16.31 -3.97
N GLY A 78 -14.08 16.64 -3.71
CA GLY A 78 -13.62 17.31 -2.49
C GLY A 78 -13.46 16.43 -1.26
N VAL A 79 -13.26 15.11 -1.42
CA VAL A 79 -13.11 14.14 -0.33
C VAL A 79 -11.79 13.38 -0.41
N ARG A 80 -11.47 12.61 0.63
CA ARG A 80 -10.34 11.67 0.61
C ARG A 80 -10.81 10.30 0.11
N LEU A 81 -9.96 9.60 -0.62
CA LEU A 81 -10.17 8.20 -0.96
C LEU A 81 -9.65 7.30 0.16
N ARG A 82 -10.51 6.43 0.68
CA ARG A 82 -10.13 5.31 1.55
C ARG A 82 -10.27 4.00 0.79
N ILE A 83 -9.20 3.22 0.73
CA ILE A 83 -9.20 1.94 0.03
C ILE A 83 -9.36 0.78 1.00
N GLU A 84 -10.26 -0.13 0.63
CA GLU A 84 -10.45 -1.43 1.26
C GLU A 84 -10.15 -2.51 0.22
N VAL A 85 -9.14 -3.33 0.49
CA VAL A 85 -8.72 -4.40 -0.42
C VAL A 85 -9.47 -5.68 -0.08
N CYS A 86 -10.23 -6.18 -1.04
CA CYS A 86 -10.97 -7.44 -0.92
C CYS A 86 -10.10 -8.59 -1.46
N ARG A 87 -10.34 -9.78 -0.94
CA ARG A 87 -9.64 -11.01 -1.33
C ARG A 87 -9.97 -11.42 -2.79
N ASP A 88 -11.23 -11.35 -3.13
CA ASP A 88 -11.75 -11.72 -4.46
C ASP A 88 -12.99 -10.90 -4.83
N SER A 89 -13.45 -11.07 -6.07
CA SER A 89 -14.62 -10.33 -6.59
C SER A 89 -15.91 -10.68 -5.85
N ASN A 90 -16.08 -11.90 -5.33
CA ASN A 90 -17.28 -12.28 -4.59
C ASN A 90 -17.38 -11.52 -3.28
N GLU A 91 -16.29 -11.44 -2.52
CA GLU A 91 -16.20 -10.63 -1.31
C GLU A 91 -16.43 -9.15 -1.63
N LEU A 92 -15.80 -8.64 -2.69
CA LEU A 92 -15.94 -7.25 -3.11
C LEU A 92 -17.40 -6.88 -3.36
N PHE A 93 -18.13 -7.66 -4.18
CA PHE A 93 -19.52 -7.37 -4.48
C PHE A 93 -20.44 -7.63 -3.30
N ALA A 94 -20.16 -8.63 -2.46
CA ALA A 94 -20.92 -8.86 -1.24
C ALA A 94 -20.79 -7.66 -0.27
N ARG A 95 -19.62 -7.12 -0.10
CA ARG A 95 -19.36 -5.94 0.73
C ARG A 95 -19.97 -4.67 0.13
N LEU A 96 -19.91 -4.51 -1.19
CA LEU A 96 -20.53 -3.38 -1.87
C LEU A 96 -22.06 -3.39 -1.66
N ALA A 97 -22.71 -4.55 -1.83
CA ALA A 97 -24.13 -4.73 -1.59
C ALA A 97 -24.52 -4.58 -0.11
N ALA A 98 -23.61 -4.89 0.82
CA ALA A 98 -23.80 -4.66 2.25
C ALA A 98 -23.63 -3.19 2.68
N GLY A 99 -23.16 -2.31 1.77
CA GLY A 99 -22.89 -0.90 2.07
C GLY A 99 -21.56 -0.64 2.79
N ASP A 100 -20.64 -1.62 2.80
CA ASP A 100 -19.31 -1.46 3.39
C ASP A 100 -18.36 -0.57 2.54
N GLY A 101 -18.82 -0.18 1.34
CA GLY A 101 -18.10 0.71 0.44
C GLY A 101 -19.04 1.48 -0.46
N ASP A 102 -18.55 2.53 -1.08
CA ASP A 102 -19.34 3.40 -1.96
C ASP A 102 -19.21 3.00 -3.42
N VAL A 103 -18.04 2.54 -3.82
CA VAL A 103 -17.71 2.21 -5.21
C VAL A 103 -16.70 1.08 -5.31
N ALA A 104 -16.89 0.17 -6.25
CA ALA A 104 -15.92 -0.84 -6.64
C ALA A 104 -14.97 -0.25 -7.70
N LEU A 105 -13.72 0.00 -7.32
CA LEU A 105 -12.66 0.46 -8.22
C LEU A 105 -12.08 -0.72 -9.01
N LEU A 106 -12.93 -1.37 -9.78
CA LEU A 106 -12.61 -2.53 -10.61
C LEU A 106 -13.32 -2.37 -11.95
N PRO A 107 -12.58 -2.30 -13.09
CA PRO A 107 -13.20 -2.20 -14.40
C PRO A 107 -13.86 -3.53 -14.76
N ILE A 108 -15.19 -3.57 -14.73
CA ILE A 108 -15.96 -4.77 -15.05
C ILE A 108 -16.26 -4.85 -16.54
N ASP A 109 -16.55 -3.69 -17.13
CA ASP A 109 -16.83 -3.58 -18.55
C ASP A 109 -15.72 -2.80 -19.26
N THR A 110 -14.88 -3.52 -19.99
CA THR A 110 -13.83 -2.92 -20.80
C THR A 110 -14.31 -2.47 -22.17
N THR A 111 -15.57 -2.70 -22.51
CA THR A 111 -16.17 -2.34 -23.81
C THR A 111 -16.81 -0.96 -23.80
N SER A 112 -17.20 -0.45 -22.62
CA SER A 112 -17.73 0.90 -22.47
C SER A 112 -16.56 1.89 -22.32
N HIS A 113 -16.44 2.81 -23.26
CA HIS A 113 -15.49 3.91 -23.16
C HIS A 113 -16.05 5.16 -22.47
N ALA A 114 -17.33 5.12 -22.06
CA ALA A 114 -18.03 6.26 -21.46
C ALA A 114 -17.87 6.35 -19.93
N THR A 115 -17.46 5.26 -19.29
CA THR A 115 -17.29 5.17 -17.83
C THR A 115 -15.98 4.45 -17.50
N PRO A 116 -15.43 4.61 -16.27
CA PRO A 116 -14.27 3.82 -15.84
C PRO A 116 -14.59 2.33 -15.63
N GLY A 117 -15.85 1.90 -15.85
CA GLY A 117 -16.31 0.54 -15.61
C GLY A 117 -16.52 0.19 -14.13
N TRP A 118 -16.59 1.20 -13.27
CA TRP A 118 -16.82 1.02 -11.83
C TRP A 118 -18.28 0.70 -11.53
N THR A 119 -18.48 -0.10 -10.48
CA THR A 119 -19.81 -0.36 -9.93
C THR A 119 -20.00 0.46 -8.66
N VAL A 120 -21.08 1.23 -8.61
CA VAL A 120 -21.46 2.02 -7.43
C VAL A 120 -22.34 1.17 -6.52
N GLY A 121 -22.25 1.37 -5.21
CA GLY A 121 -23.13 0.72 -4.23
C GLY A 121 -24.59 1.06 -4.43
N ASP A 122 -25.47 0.17 -3.98
CA ASP A 122 -26.92 0.37 -4.08
C ASP A 122 -27.35 1.68 -3.38
N GLY A 123 -28.36 2.36 -3.95
CA GLY A 123 -28.91 3.60 -3.39
C GLY A 123 -28.02 4.85 -3.59
N LYS A 124 -27.06 4.82 -4.52
CA LYS A 124 -26.15 5.96 -4.77
C LYS A 124 -26.20 6.48 -6.22
N PRO A 125 -27.39 6.84 -6.76
CA PRO A 125 -27.51 7.30 -8.14
C PRO A 125 -26.76 8.60 -8.42
N LEU A 126 -26.69 9.54 -7.46
CA LEU A 126 -25.97 10.80 -7.65
C LEU A 126 -24.45 10.59 -7.70
N LEU A 127 -23.93 9.63 -6.95
CA LEU A 127 -22.51 9.24 -7.06
C LEU A 127 -22.21 8.65 -8.45
N ALA A 128 -23.09 7.78 -8.96
CA ALA A 128 -22.96 7.20 -10.30
C ALA A 128 -22.97 8.29 -11.39
N GLU A 129 -23.93 9.21 -11.33
CA GLU A 129 -24.04 10.35 -12.24
C GLU A 129 -22.79 11.26 -12.19
N ALA A 130 -22.28 11.51 -10.99
CA ALA A 130 -21.05 12.31 -10.81
C ALA A 130 -19.82 11.62 -11.43
N ILE A 131 -19.69 10.30 -11.32
CA ILE A 131 -18.62 9.53 -11.95
C ILE A 131 -18.73 9.62 -13.48
N GLU A 132 -19.90 9.41 -14.03
CA GLU A 132 -20.16 9.48 -15.48
C GLU A 132 -19.90 10.89 -16.05
N ALA A 133 -20.35 11.93 -15.35
CA ALA A 133 -20.12 13.32 -15.76
C ALA A 133 -18.65 13.73 -15.72
N TRP A 134 -17.90 13.21 -14.76
CA TRP A 134 -16.47 13.52 -14.59
C TRP A 134 -15.58 12.73 -15.54
N TYR A 135 -15.91 11.44 -15.80
CA TYR A 135 -15.01 10.55 -16.51
C TYR A 135 -14.86 10.92 -17.99
N GLN A 136 -13.61 10.91 -18.44
CA GLN A 136 -13.23 10.98 -19.84
C GLN A 136 -12.15 9.92 -20.13
N PRO A 137 -12.18 9.26 -21.29
CA PRO A 137 -11.18 8.24 -21.65
C PRO A 137 -9.74 8.73 -21.56
N SER A 138 -9.49 10.02 -21.84
CA SER A 138 -8.16 10.64 -21.69
C SER A 138 -7.63 10.56 -20.26
N LEU A 139 -8.48 10.61 -19.23
CA LEU A 139 -8.07 10.49 -17.82
C LEU A 139 -7.38 9.15 -17.53
N LEU A 140 -7.88 8.08 -18.13
CA LEU A 140 -7.28 6.75 -17.99
C LEU A 140 -5.89 6.69 -18.63
N GLU A 141 -5.75 7.26 -19.83
CA GLU A 141 -4.45 7.34 -20.53
C GLU A 141 -3.46 8.23 -19.77
N ASP A 142 -3.92 9.36 -19.25
CA ASP A 142 -3.10 10.28 -18.45
C ASP A 142 -2.57 9.59 -17.18
N VAL A 143 -3.43 8.85 -16.48
CA VAL A 143 -3.03 8.12 -15.27
C VAL A 143 -2.01 7.02 -15.60
N ARG A 144 -2.22 6.27 -16.68
CA ARG A 144 -1.26 5.25 -17.15
C ARG A 144 0.09 5.86 -17.52
N LEU A 145 0.05 6.99 -18.20
CA LEU A 145 1.27 7.72 -18.58
C LEU A 145 1.99 8.25 -17.34
N GLU A 146 1.26 8.81 -16.38
CA GLU A 146 1.80 9.30 -15.11
C GLU A 146 2.47 8.17 -14.32
N GLU A 147 1.80 7.03 -14.15
CA GLU A 147 2.36 5.86 -13.48
C GLU A 147 3.64 5.37 -14.18
N LYS A 148 3.63 5.27 -15.50
CA LYS A 148 4.81 4.91 -16.28
C LYS A 148 5.96 5.90 -16.11
N GLN A 149 5.65 7.19 -16.09
CA GLN A 149 6.64 8.24 -15.88
C GLN A 149 7.22 8.21 -14.45
N MET A 150 6.41 7.88 -13.43
CA MET A 150 6.89 7.72 -12.06
C MET A 150 8.02 6.67 -12.00
N PHE A 151 7.85 5.53 -12.64
CA PHE A 151 8.89 4.48 -12.71
C PHE A 151 10.08 4.84 -13.59
N ALA A 152 9.89 5.69 -14.59
CA ALA A 152 10.96 6.16 -15.45
C ALA A 152 11.81 7.27 -14.81
N GLN A 153 11.32 7.89 -13.72
CA GLN A 153 12.05 8.96 -13.05
C GLN A 153 13.31 8.42 -12.36
N PRO A 154 14.50 8.92 -12.73
CA PRO A 154 15.71 8.55 -12.01
C PRO A 154 15.66 9.12 -10.59
N LEU A 155 16.31 8.42 -9.67
CA LEU A 155 16.55 8.94 -8.33
C LEU A 155 17.26 10.30 -8.45
N VAL A 156 16.66 11.36 -7.92
CA VAL A 156 17.28 12.69 -7.90
C VAL A 156 18.44 12.68 -6.91
N ARG A 157 19.64 12.80 -7.45
CA ARG A 157 20.90 12.88 -6.69
C ARG A 157 21.57 14.20 -6.95
N ARG A 158 21.97 14.90 -5.90
CA ARG A 158 22.72 16.16 -6.05
C ARG A 158 24.20 15.91 -6.29
N ARG A 159 24.74 14.80 -5.75
CA ARG A 159 26.13 14.38 -5.95
C ARG A 159 26.21 12.85 -6.01
N VAL A 160 27.03 12.36 -6.90
CA VAL A 160 27.41 10.95 -6.96
C VAL A 160 28.77 10.80 -6.31
N TYR A 161 28.83 10.08 -5.20
CA TYR A 161 30.10 9.82 -4.49
C TYR A 161 30.66 8.49 -4.97
N ALA A 162 31.76 8.56 -5.71
CA ALA A 162 32.49 7.35 -6.08
C ALA A 162 33.31 6.82 -4.89
N PRO A 163 33.25 5.52 -4.59
CA PRO A 163 34.09 4.91 -3.58
C PRO A 163 35.59 5.08 -3.92
N MET A 164 36.39 5.42 -2.92
CA MET A 164 37.88 5.53 -3.05
C MET A 164 38.54 4.22 -2.66
N LEU A 165 38.13 3.11 -3.26
CA LEU A 165 38.54 1.75 -2.87
C LEU A 165 40.03 1.50 -2.94
N ALA A 166 40.79 2.16 -3.84
CA ALA A 166 42.22 2.07 -3.93
C ALA A 166 42.93 2.60 -2.66
N ARG A 167 42.23 3.42 -1.84
CA ARG A 167 42.73 3.94 -0.55
C ARG A 167 42.12 3.21 0.65
N GLY A 168 41.36 2.12 0.42
CA GLY A 168 40.68 1.38 1.49
C GLY A 168 39.46 2.10 2.08
N VAL A 169 38.97 3.17 1.43
CA VAL A 169 37.83 4.00 1.87
C VAL A 169 36.63 3.73 0.95
N ILE A 170 35.48 3.38 1.53
CA ILE A 170 34.24 3.18 0.78
C ILE A 170 33.52 4.52 0.60
N SER A 171 33.37 5.28 1.68
CA SER A 171 32.67 6.56 1.68
C SER A 171 33.18 7.51 2.76
N HIS A 172 32.70 8.75 2.74
CA HIS A 172 32.92 9.70 3.84
C HIS A 172 32.21 9.31 5.15
N TYR A 173 31.33 8.30 5.10
CA TYR A 173 30.47 7.87 6.21
C TYR A 173 30.93 6.54 6.84
N ASP A 174 32.09 6.01 6.47
CA ASP A 174 32.60 4.72 6.94
C ASP A 174 32.61 4.59 8.46
N SER A 175 32.93 5.68 9.18
CA SER A 175 32.92 5.71 10.65
C SER A 175 31.52 5.49 11.23
N TYR A 176 30.49 6.08 10.61
CA TYR A 176 29.09 5.88 11.01
C TYR A 176 28.62 4.45 10.72
N PHE A 177 28.95 3.91 9.54
CA PHE A 177 28.64 2.52 9.23
C PHE A 177 29.29 1.55 10.22
N ARG A 178 30.56 1.75 10.56
CA ARG A 178 31.29 0.92 11.54
C ARG A 178 30.65 0.97 12.93
N SER A 179 30.23 2.14 13.39
CA SER A 179 29.59 2.28 14.70
C SER A 179 28.19 1.67 14.74
N CYS A 180 27.37 1.95 13.74
CA CYS A 180 25.97 1.50 13.71
C CYS A 180 25.84 0.00 13.42
N ALA A 181 26.62 -0.57 12.50
CA ALA A 181 26.56 -1.99 12.13
C ALA A 181 26.83 -2.95 13.30
N LYS A 182 27.61 -2.52 14.30
CA LYS A 182 27.88 -3.32 15.51
C LYS A 182 26.62 -3.68 16.29
N SER A 183 25.63 -2.79 16.32
CA SER A 183 24.39 -3.00 17.09
C SER A 183 23.48 -4.08 16.52
N ILE A 184 23.67 -4.44 15.25
CA ILE A 184 22.92 -5.48 14.53
C ILE A 184 23.79 -6.70 14.13
N GLY A 185 25.05 -6.72 14.55
CA GLY A 185 25.97 -7.81 14.22
C GLY A 185 26.34 -7.93 12.73
N TRP A 186 26.11 -6.87 11.95
CA TRP A 186 26.44 -6.87 10.51
C TRP A 186 27.87 -6.39 10.25
N ASP A 187 28.47 -6.90 9.17
CA ASP A 187 29.65 -6.27 8.61
C ASP A 187 29.30 -4.86 8.09
N TRP A 188 29.99 -3.84 8.58
CA TRP A 188 29.74 -2.45 8.19
C TRP A 188 29.78 -2.21 6.68
N ARG A 189 30.56 -3.03 5.94
CA ARG A 189 30.68 -2.98 4.49
C ARG A 189 29.40 -3.45 3.77
N LEU A 190 28.61 -4.34 4.41
CA LEU A 190 27.29 -4.71 3.92
C LEU A 190 26.32 -3.53 4.03
N LEU A 191 26.31 -2.84 5.16
CA LEU A 191 25.52 -1.64 5.37
C LEU A 191 25.91 -0.51 4.40
N ALA A 192 27.23 -0.33 4.17
CA ALA A 192 27.73 0.62 3.18
C ALA A 192 27.33 0.22 1.73
N ALA A 193 27.30 -1.07 1.40
CA ALA A 193 26.84 -1.57 0.10
C ALA A 193 25.35 -1.28 -0.10
N GLN A 194 24.53 -1.45 0.94
CA GLN A 194 23.12 -1.08 0.95
C GLN A 194 22.94 0.41 0.72
N CYS A 195 23.63 1.26 1.48
CA CYS A 195 23.59 2.72 1.31
C CYS A 195 23.96 3.17 -0.11
N TYR A 196 24.95 2.53 -0.72
CA TYR A 196 25.30 2.82 -2.10
C TYR A 196 24.16 2.46 -3.05
N GLN A 197 23.47 1.34 -2.84
CA GLN A 197 22.32 0.92 -3.65
C GLN A 197 21.15 1.90 -3.48
N GLU A 198 20.94 2.42 -2.28
CA GLU A 198 19.88 3.39 -1.98
C GLU A 198 20.14 4.76 -2.61
N SER A 199 21.31 5.33 -2.43
CA SER A 199 21.56 6.74 -2.78
C SER A 199 22.87 7.04 -3.50
N THR A 200 23.76 6.04 -3.68
CA THR A 200 25.17 6.30 -4.04
C THR A 200 25.87 7.26 -3.08
N PHE A 201 25.55 7.14 -1.79
CA PHE A 201 26.05 7.99 -0.70
C PHE A 201 25.62 9.46 -0.79
N ASP A 202 24.54 9.81 -1.48
CA ASP A 202 24.03 11.18 -1.50
C ASP A 202 23.02 11.40 -0.35
N PRO A 203 23.36 12.24 0.66
CA PRO A 203 22.46 12.52 1.77
C PRO A 203 21.23 13.36 1.38
N GLN A 204 21.23 13.96 0.17
CA GLN A 204 20.13 14.74 -0.34
C GLN A 204 19.30 13.98 -1.40
N ALA A 205 19.57 12.68 -1.57
CA ALA A 205 18.83 11.86 -2.52
C ALA A 205 17.33 11.84 -2.19
N LEU A 206 16.51 11.99 -3.22
CA LEU A 206 15.05 11.98 -3.11
C LEU A 206 14.48 11.12 -4.24
N SER A 207 13.71 10.09 -3.89
CA SER A 207 12.98 9.29 -4.86
C SER A 207 11.63 9.93 -5.21
N TRP A 208 11.07 9.57 -6.34
CA TRP A 208 9.72 9.98 -6.72
C TRP A 208 8.65 9.46 -5.73
N ALA A 209 8.89 8.31 -5.09
CA ALA A 209 8.01 7.75 -4.06
C ALA A 209 8.12 8.47 -2.71
N GLY A 210 9.04 9.43 -2.56
CA GLY A 210 9.23 10.21 -1.34
C GLY A 210 10.29 9.67 -0.38
N ALA A 211 11.01 8.58 -0.73
CA ALA A 211 12.14 8.11 0.06
C ALA A 211 13.27 9.14 0.06
N LYS A 212 13.91 9.37 1.22
CA LYS A 212 14.84 10.49 1.38
C LYS A 212 16.14 10.10 2.09
N GLY A 213 17.22 10.73 1.68
CA GLY A 213 18.52 10.67 2.36
C GLY A 213 19.38 9.47 1.97
N LEU A 214 20.46 9.26 2.73
CA LEU A 214 21.46 8.22 2.45
C LEU A 214 20.87 6.82 2.32
N MET A 215 19.93 6.49 3.21
CA MET A 215 19.35 5.15 3.32
C MET A 215 17.94 5.05 2.76
N GLN A 216 17.47 6.09 2.04
CA GLN A 216 16.17 6.14 1.37
C GLN A 216 15.02 5.70 2.29
N ILE A 217 14.94 6.32 3.46
CA ILE A 217 13.85 6.05 4.41
C ILE A 217 12.55 6.65 3.86
N MET A 218 11.51 5.82 3.80
CA MET A 218 10.17 6.25 3.42
C MET A 218 9.51 7.12 4.50
N PRO A 219 8.62 8.06 4.13
CA PRO A 219 7.92 8.91 5.11
C PRO A 219 7.22 8.13 6.21
N GLY A 220 6.47 7.07 5.88
CA GLY A 220 5.80 6.25 6.89
C GLY A 220 6.77 5.52 7.84
N THR A 221 7.92 5.07 7.33
CA THR A 221 8.98 4.48 8.16
C THR A 221 9.61 5.54 9.07
N ALA A 222 9.82 6.76 8.58
CA ALA A 222 10.33 7.87 9.39
C ALA A 222 9.36 8.21 10.54
N ASP A 223 8.07 8.30 10.25
CA ASP A 223 7.01 8.56 11.23
C ASP A 223 6.98 7.44 12.30
N HIS A 224 7.04 6.17 11.87
CA HIS A 224 7.13 5.00 12.77
C HIS A 224 8.34 5.06 13.71
N LEU A 225 9.50 5.48 13.19
CA LEU A 225 10.75 5.60 13.94
C LEU A 225 10.86 6.93 14.73
N GLY A 226 9.87 7.79 14.69
CA GLY A 226 9.85 9.07 15.38
C GLY A 226 10.86 10.10 14.84
N LEU A 227 11.17 10.05 13.54
CA LEU A 227 12.13 10.94 12.89
C LEU A 227 11.44 12.08 12.16
N SER A 228 12.00 13.28 12.30
CA SER A 228 11.58 14.39 11.45
C SER A 228 12.07 14.20 10.01
N ARG A 229 11.34 14.78 9.06
CA ARG A 229 11.73 14.69 7.63
C ARG A 229 13.06 15.40 7.34
N GLU A 230 13.46 16.34 8.19
CA GLU A 230 14.75 17.04 8.11
C GLU A 230 15.88 16.14 8.55
N ASP A 231 15.65 15.29 9.55
CA ASP A 231 16.65 14.33 10.06
C ASP A 231 17.06 13.30 9.01
N LEU A 232 16.21 13.01 8.04
CA LEU A 232 16.50 12.04 6.98
C LEU A 232 17.66 12.47 6.07
N THR A 233 17.94 13.78 5.96
CA THR A 233 19.10 14.31 5.21
C THR A 233 20.37 14.42 6.03
N ASN A 234 20.28 14.21 7.35
CA ASN A 234 21.45 14.11 8.22
C ASN A 234 22.06 12.71 8.08
N PRO A 235 23.33 12.57 7.64
CA PRO A 235 23.95 11.28 7.39
C PRO A 235 23.92 10.32 8.58
N GLN A 236 24.25 10.82 9.77
CA GLN A 236 24.31 10.00 10.97
C GLN A 236 22.92 9.52 11.39
N LYS A 237 21.92 10.41 11.37
CA LYS A 237 20.54 10.07 11.74
C LYS A 237 19.91 9.11 10.72
N SER A 238 20.13 9.34 9.42
CA SER A 238 19.65 8.46 8.35
C SER A 238 20.21 7.04 8.48
N ILE A 239 21.51 6.88 8.75
CA ILE A 239 22.14 5.56 8.96
C ILE A 239 21.61 4.91 10.25
N ALA A 240 21.48 5.65 11.35
CA ALA A 240 20.98 5.13 12.61
C ALA A 240 19.51 4.65 12.48
N ALA A 241 18.68 5.42 11.78
CA ALA A 241 17.29 5.05 11.49
C ALA A 241 17.19 3.76 10.67
N ALA A 242 17.99 3.65 9.61
CA ALA A 242 18.02 2.44 8.80
C ALA A 242 18.43 1.21 9.62
N VAL A 243 19.43 1.35 10.52
CA VAL A 243 19.87 0.27 11.40
C VAL A 243 18.77 -0.11 12.41
N GLN A 244 18.03 0.85 12.93
CA GLN A 244 16.87 0.56 13.78
C GLN A 244 15.80 -0.22 13.02
N TYR A 245 15.46 0.19 11.82
CA TYR A 245 14.50 -0.53 10.98
C TYR A 245 14.99 -1.93 10.58
N ILE A 246 16.28 -2.07 10.22
CA ILE A 246 16.92 -3.37 9.97
C ILE A 246 16.81 -4.28 11.19
N LYS A 247 17.01 -3.74 12.40
CA LYS A 247 16.88 -4.50 13.65
C LYS A 247 15.45 -4.99 13.89
N GLU A 248 14.45 -4.18 13.58
CA GLU A 248 13.05 -4.58 13.66
C GLU A 248 12.77 -5.72 12.66
N LEU A 249 13.18 -5.58 11.40
CA LEU A 249 13.04 -6.61 10.38
C LEU A 249 13.79 -7.91 10.73
N ASP A 250 15.00 -7.81 11.32
CA ASP A 250 15.77 -8.98 11.79
C ASP A 250 15.04 -9.70 12.92
N GLY A 251 14.41 -8.96 13.83
CA GLY A 251 13.56 -9.53 14.88
C GLY A 251 12.33 -10.24 14.34
N GLU A 252 11.64 -9.63 13.37
CA GLU A 252 10.50 -10.24 12.68
C GLU A 252 10.88 -11.51 11.90
N LEU A 253 12.12 -11.66 11.45
CA LEU A 253 12.67 -12.82 10.75
C LEU A 253 13.50 -13.73 11.67
N GLY A 254 13.26 -13.68 12.97
CA GLY A 254 14.00 -14.45 13.99
C GLY A 254 13.93 -15.98 13.86
N ASP A 255 12.91 -16.48 13.15
CA ASP A 255 12.74 -17.89 12.78
C ASP A 255 13.80 -18.38 11.76
N VAL A 256 14.45 -17.49 11.03
CA VAL A 256 15.54 -17.80 10.09
C VAL A 256 16.86 -17.83 10.85
N HIS A 257 17.33 -19.01 11.27
CA HIS A 257 18.49 -19.14 12.15
C HIS A 257 19.83 -18.87 11.47
N ASP A 258 19.94 -19.17 10.16
CA ASP A 258 21.15 -18.83 9.40
C ASP A 258 21.27 -17.31 9.22
N HIS A 259 22.37 -16.75 9.75
CA HIS A 259 22.56 -15.31 9.76
C HIS A 259 22.73 -14.71 8.35
N TYR A 260 23.34 -15.44 7.42
CA TYR A 260 23.53 -14.99 6.04
C TYR A 260 22.20 -14.98 5.30
N GLU A 261 21.39 -16.03 5.45
CA GLU A 261 20.06 -16.13 4.82
C GLU A 261 19.10 -15.09 5.41
N ARG A 262 19.12 -14.91 6.73
CA ARG A 262 18.33 -13.88 7.39
C ARG A 262 18.68 -12.47 6.89
N GLN A 263 19.97 -12.15 6.72
CA GLN A 263 20.38 -10.89 6.12
C GLN A 263 19.82 -10.68 4.70
N ASN A 264 19.76 -11.72 3.87
CA ASN A 264 19.18 -11.63 2.53
C ASN A 264 17.69 -11.30 2.59
N LEU A 265 16.95 -12.01 3.46
CA LEU A 265 15.51 -11.78 3.66
C LEU A 265 15.22 -10.41 4.29
N VAL A 266 16.07 -9.92 5.20
CA VAL A 266 16.00 -8.56 5.75
C VAL A 266 16.22 -7.50 4.66
N LEU A 267 17.23 -7.67 3.80
CA LEU A 267 17.46 -6.77 2.67
C LEU A 267 16.27 -6.76 1.70
N ALA A 268 15.72 -7.94 1.40
CA ALA A 268 14.52 -8.05 0.57
C ALA A 268 13.31 -7.36 1.23
N SER A 269 13.13 -7.52 2.54
CA SER A 269 12.04 -6.90 3.31
C SER A 269 12.19 -5.38 3.40
N TYR A 270 13.41 -4.88 3.52
CA TYR A 270 13.69 -3.45 3.52
C TYR A 270 13.25 -2.75 2.22
N ASN A 271 13.50 -3.39 1.08
CA ASN A 271 13.14 -2.86 -0.23
C ASN A 271 11.68 -3.13 -0.62
N GLY A 272 11.23 -4.37 -0.48
CA GLY A 272 9.95 -4.87 -0.99
C GLY A 272 8.83 -4.96 0.03
N GLY A 273 9.16 -4.80 1.31
CA GLY A 273 8.21 -4.94 2.41
C GLY A 273 8.17 -6.36 3.01
N LEU A 274 8.16 -6.42 4.34
CA LEU A 274 8.20 -7.67 5.09
C LEU A 274 7.08 -8.65 4.72
N GLN A 275 5.84 -8.15 4.57
CA GLN A 275 4.69 -9.02 4.30
C GLN A 275 4.79 -9.72 2.95
N HIS A 276 5.29 -9.05 1.91
CA HIS A 276 5.54 -9.68 0.61
C HIS A 276 6.62 -10.76 0.68
N VAL A 277 7.68 -10.52 1.46
CA VAL A 277 8.73 -11.53 1.67
C VAL A 277 8.17 -12.73 2.45
N ARG A 278 7.36 -12.49 3.48
CA ARG A 278 6.66 -13.55 4.21
C ARG A 278 5.68 -14.33 3.31
N ASP A 279 4.98 -13.66 2.40
CA ASP A 279 4.14 -14.31 1.39
C ASP A 279 4.97 -15.24 0.49
N ALA A 280 6.11 -14.76 0.00
CA ALA A 280 7.02 -15.56 -0.82
C ALA A 280 7.59 -16.78 -0.05
N MET A 281 7.91 -16.61 1.25
CA MET A 281 8.34 -17.70 2.12
C MET A 281 7.25 -18.77 2.29
N ARG A 282 5.98 -18.37 2.53
CA ARG A 282 4.85 -19.31 2.65
C ARG A 282 4.60 -20.08 1.36
N LEU A 283 4.68 -19.41 0.20
CA LEU A 283 4.55 -20.04 -1.10
C LEU A 283 5.69 -21.05 -1.37
N ALA A 284 6.92 -20.69 -1.00
CA ALA A 284 8.08 -21.58 -1.10
C ALA A 284 7.90 -22.84 -0.25
N GLU A 285 7.48 -22.68 1.00
CA GLU A 285 7.22 -23.77 1.93
C GLU A 285 6.10 -24.70 1.42
N ARG A 286 4.99 -24.15 0.94
CA ARG A 286 3.90 -24.91 0.34
C ARG A 286 4.38 -25.81 -0.80
N ASP A 287 5.29 -25.29 -1.63
CA ASP A 287 5.81 -26.00 -2.81
C ASP A 287 7.01 -26.91 -2.46
N GLY A 288 7.29 -27.13 -1.16
CA GLY A 288 8.33 -28.05 -0.65
C GLY A 288 9.75 -27.50 -0.66
N HIS A 289 9.90 -26.17 -0.77
CA HIS A 289 11.17 -25.48 -0.67
C HIS A 289 11.43 -24.97 0.76
N ASN A 290 12.70 -24.77 1.11
CA ASN A 290 13.05 -24.21 2.42
C ASN A 290 12.74 -22.70 2.45
N PRO A 291 11.76 -22.23 3.26
CA PRO A 291 11.37 -20.84 3.34
C PRO A 291 12.45 -19.93 3.96
N HIS A 292 13.48 -20.52 4.56
CA HIS A 292 14.57 -19.83 5.25
C HIS A 292 15.84 -19.69 4.38
N VAL A 293 15.80 -20.08 3.11
CA VAL A 293 16.93 -19.97 2.17
C VAL A 293 16.57 -19.04 1.04
N TRP A 294 17.28 -17.93 0.93
CA TRP A 294 16.98 -16.85 -0.04
C TRP A 294 16.88 -17.36 -1.48
N GLU A 295 17.82 -18.17 -1.93
CA GLU A 295 17.81 -18.71 -3.29
C GLU A 295 16.58 -19.61 -3.59
N GLN A 296 15.92 -20.14 -2.56
CA GLN A 296 14.68 -20.89 -2.70
C GLN A 296 13.44 -20.02 -2.58
N VAL A 297 13.50 -18.90 -1.84
CA VAL A 297 12.41 -17.92 -1.69
C VAL A 297 12.38 -16.93 -2.87
N LYS A 298 13.53 -16.51 -3.37
CA LYS A 298 13.72 -15.55 -4.46
C LYS A 298 12.83 -15.78 -5.70
N PRO A 299 12.64 -17.02 -6.20
CA PRO A 299 11.72 -17.27 -7.31
C PRO A 299 10.26 -16.92 -6.97
N TYR A 300 9.86 -17.04 -5.72
CA TYR A 300 8.50 -16.73 -5.28
C TYR A 300 8.28 -15.23 -5.13
N VAL A 301 9.30 -14.47 -4.72
CA VAL A 301 9.28 -13.01 -4.78
C VAL A 301 9.00 -12.53 -6.22
N LEU A 302 9.65 -13.13 -7.22
CA LEU A 302 9.37 -12.83 -8.64
C LEU A 302 7.95 -13.22 -9.06
N ARG A 303 7.47 -14.36 -8.59
CA ARG A 303 6.14 -14.90 -8.92
C ARG A 303 4.99 -14.08 -8.35
N LEU A 304 5.20 -13.29 -7.28
CA LEU A 304 4.20 -12.39 -6.72
C LEU A 304 3.75 -11.28 -7.71
N SER A 305 4.39 -11.14 -8.86
CA SER A 305 3.90 -10.32 -9.97
C SER A 305 2.84 -11.01 -10.86
N GLN A 306 2.60 -12.31 -10.65
CA GLN A 306 1.70 -13.12 -11.49
C GLN A 306 0.37 -13.39 -10.77
N PRO A 307 -0.79 -13.27 -11.45
CA PRO A 307 -2.12 -13.44 -10.83
C PRO A 307 -2.31 -14.76 -10.07
N ARG A 308 -1.74 -15.84 -10.61
CA ARG A 308 -1.80 -17.17 -9.98
C ARG A 308 -1.19 -17.19 -8.57
N TYR A 309 -0.19 -16.34 -8.30
CA TYR A 309 0.51 -16.31 -7.02
C TYR A 309 0.00 -15.20 -6.11
N TYR A 310 -0.14 -13.97 -6.59
CA TYR A 310 -0.58 -12.89 -5.71
C TYR A 310 -2.07 -12.98 -5.28
N ARG A 311 -2.88 -13.81 -5.95
CA ARG A 311 -4.26 -14.12 -5.57
C ARG A 311 -4.40 -15.43 -4.78
N ASP A 312 -3.29 -16.09 -4.48
CA ASP A 312 -3.27 -17.31 -3.68
C ASP A 312 -3.73 -16.99 -2.24
N THR A 313 -4.46 -17.91 -1.62
CA THR A 313 -5.00 -17.75 -0.26
C THR A 313 -3.93 -17.60 0.82
N LEU A 314 -2.70 -18.04 0.56
CA LEU A 314 -1.54 -17.86 1.44
C LEU A 314 -0.91 -16.47 1.35
N VAL A 315 -1.27 -15.68 0.33
CA VAL A 315 -0.72 -14.36 0.08
C VAL A 315 -1.61 -13.30 0.72
N HIS A 316 -1.05 -12.51 1.60
CA HIS A 316 -1.78 -11.49 2.36
C HIS A 316 -1.51 -10.06 1.85
N ALA A 317 -0.29 -9.80 1.33
CA ALA A 317 0.07 -8.48 0.82
C ALA A 317 -0.27 -8.28 -0.67
N GLY A 318 -0.62 -9.37 -1.39
CA GLY A 318 -1.08 -9.32 -2.76
C GLY A 318 0.04 -9.11 -3.78
N TYR A 319 -0.23 -8.31 -4.81
CA TYR A 319 0.69 -8.06 -5.92
C TYR A 319 1.97 -7.34 -5.51
N MET A 320 3.11 -7.81 -6.05
CA MET A 320 4.43 -7.20 -5.83
C MET A 320 5.24 -7.13 -7.14
N ARG A 321 5.98 -6.04 -7.34
CA ARG A 321 7.00 -5.90 -8.38
C ARG A 321 8.31 -6.57 -7.95
N GLY A 322 8.32 -7.89 -7.83
CA GLY A 322 9.40 -8.65 -7.19
C GLY A 322 10.77 -8.54 -7.85
N GLN A 323 10.84 -8.21 -9.16
CA GLN A 323 12.10 -8.08 -9.90
C GLN A 323 13.04 -7.05 -9.25
N GLU A 324 12.52 -5.89 -8.86
CA GLU A 324 13.32 -4.82 -8.25
C GLU A 324 13.94 -5.26 -6.92
N THR A 325 13.18 -6.00 -6.11
CA THR A 325 13.65 -6.49 -4.82
C THR A 325 14.73 -7.56 -4.98
N VAL A 326 14.56 -8.46 -5.94
CA VAL A 326 15.58 -9.47 -6.23
C VAL A 326 16.88 -8.83 -6.71
N GLU A 327 16.81 -7.91 -7.67
CA GLU A 327 17.97 -7.17 -8.16
C GLU A 327 18.62 -6.34 -7.06
N TYR A 328 17.84 -5.78 -6.15
CA TYR A 328 18.35 -5.03 -5.00
C TYR A 328 19.24 -5.89 -4.11
N VAL A 329 18.79 -7.08 -3.72
CA VAL A 329 19.59 -8.01 -2.90
C VAL A 329 20.86 -8.45 -3.64
N ASP A 330 20.73 -8.84 -4.92
CA ASP A 330 21.85 -9.30 -5.74
C ASP A 330 22.91 -8.20 -5.90
N HIS A 331 22.52 -6.97 -6.20
CA HIS A 331 23.43 -5.84 -6.36
C HIS A 331 24.17 -5.50 -5.06
N ILE A 332 23.48 -5.54 -3.93
CA ILE A 332 24.10 -5.30 -2.62
C ILE A 332 25.12 -6.38 -2.30
N ARG A 333 24.80 -7.66 -2.52
CA ARG A 333 25.72 -8.77 -2.27
C ARG A 333 26.97 -8.69 -3.17
N GLN A 334 26.81 -8.41 -4.45
CA GLN A 334 27.93 -8.22 -5.38
C GLN A 334 28.84 -7.06 -4.94
N ARG A 335 28.25 -5.95 -4.52
CA ARG A 335 28.99 -4.77 -4.04
C ARG A 335 29.68 -5.05 -2.74
N TYR A 336 29.02 -5.71 -1.81
CA TYR A 336 29.61 -6.14 -0.54
C TYR A 336 30.86 -6.99 -0.76
N MET A 337 30.82 -7.94 -1.69
CA MET A 337 32.00 -8.76 -2.03
C MET A 337 33.17 -7.92 -2.57
N LYS A 338 32.91 -6.85 -3.36
CA LYS A 338 33.94 -5.90 -3.77
C LYS A 338 34.51 -5.14 -2.58
N TYR A 339 33.66 -4.66 -1.69
CA TYR A 339 34.08 -3.88 -0.52
C TYR A 339 34.93 -4.72 0.45
N ARG A 340 34.58 -5.99 0.64
CA ARG A 340 35.38 -6.92 1.46
C ARG A 340 36.80 -7.11 0.95
N LYS A 341 36.99 -7.09 -0.36
CA LYS A 341 38.33 -7.24 -0.97
C LYS A 341 39.17 -5.96 -0.90
N SER A 342 38.53 -4.80 -0.86
CA SER A 342 39.19 -3.51 -1.06
C SER A 342 39.29 -2.65 0.20
N ALA A 343 38.43 -2.82 1.19
CA ALA A 343 38.38 -2.02 2.41
C ALA A 343 38.53 -2.91 3.65
N ARG A 344 39.46 -2.55 4.53
CA ARG A 344 39.74 -3.23 5.81
C ARG A 344 38.92 -2.62 6.95
#